data_774393474c24bc707f25c8db55703d24
#
_entry.id   774393474c24bc707f25c8db55703d24
#
_cell.length_a   1.000
_cell.length_b   1.000
_cell.length_c   1.000
_cell.angle_alpha   90.00
_cell.angle_beta   90.00
_cell.angle_gamma   90.00
#
_symmetry.space_group_name_H-M   'P 1'
#
loop_
_entity.id
_entity.type
_entity.pdbx_description
1 polymer ?
#
loop_
_entity_poly.entity_id
_entity_poly.type
_entity_poly.pdbx_seq_one_letter_code
_entity_poly.pdbx_strand_id
1 'polypeptide(L)'
;MRRNAAATAADPFRMTARASPTDPTDDAAYRLFERRFGAVRRARQLEPVLTFAVVALLFVLAAVWTDFLPATVWHGLPRIGEYFGKLLSIQPRRDADPVPVLAWAHLFGGVKQPQSLAYWFYRIDVYLRLLWQTIQMAILSTAIGFSLAVALCFPATRTLMATPPVVFVVRRLLEVMRSIPQVVLAFILVWPYGIGPLAGILAIALHTTGSLGKLFVELNENADMRAVDGIRSVGGSWLAQIRYGVVPQVWPGFLSYGLLRFEINVRSSTIIGFVGAGGIGQELKRVISFNIYEEVSAIVILILLIVVTIDLLSAQLRHRFLGTPS
;
A
#
# COMPACT_ATOMS: atom_id res chain seq x y z
N MET A 1 14.26 -52.14 64.97
CA MET A 1 15.68 -52.46 64.81
C MET A 1 16.28 -51.80 63.61
N ARG A 2 17.32 -50.95 63.82
CA ARG A 2 18.45 -50.58 62.93
C ARG A 2 18.17 -50.15 61.51
N ARG A 3 18.75 -49.14 60.88
CA ARG A 3 19.78 -48.09 61.15
C ARG A 3 19.95 -47.33 59.83
N ASN A 4 20.00 -46.03 59.94
CA ASN A 4 20.75 -45.07 59.11
C ASN A 4 21.55 -45.56 57.91
N ALA A 5 21.40 -44.89 56.77
CA ALA A 5 22.49 -44.32 56.00
C ALA A 5 22.01 -43.16 55.14
N ALA A 6 22.36 -41.96 55.57
CA ALA A 6 22.36 -40.79 54.75
C ALA A 6 23.47 -40.89 53.73
N ALA A 7 23.15 -40.85 52.46
CA ALA A 7 24.10 -40.65 51.36
C ALA A 7 23.99 -39.21 50.87
N THR A 8 24.99 -38.43 51.26
CA THR A 8 25.28 -37.07 50.84
C THR A 8 25.44 -37.03 49.32
N ALA A 9 24.50 -36.43 48.62
CA ALA A 9 24.64 -36.08 47.21
C ALA A 9 25.67 -34.96 47.10
N ALA A 10 26.82 -35.29 46.51
CA ALA A 10 27.85 -34.33 46.16
C ALA A 10 27.35 -33.42 45.03
N ASP A 11 27.36 -32.14 45.31
CA ASP A 11 27.07 -31.09 44.36
C ASP A 11 28.15 -31.04 43.27
N PRO A 12 27.84 -31.31 41.98
CA PRO A 12 28.83 -31.37 40.91
C PRO A 12 29.30 -29.98 40.42
N PHE A 13 28.83 -28.88 41.01
CA PHE A 13 29.18 -27.52 40.59
C PHE A 13 30.09 -26.73 41.54
N ARG A 14 30.73 -27.38 42.54
CA ARG A 14 31.85 -26.74 43.22
C ARG A 14 33.11 -26.81 42.36
N MET A 15 33.19 -25.98 41.32
CA MET A 15 34.47 -25.59 40.76
C MET A 15 35.21 -24.76 41.78
N THR A 16 36.09 -25.44 42.52
CA THR A 16 37.16 -24.80 43.27
C THR A 16 38.00 -24.02 42.28
N ALA A 17 37.84 -22.73 42.27
CA ALA A 17 38.73 -21.79 41.60
C ALA A 17 40.11 -21.88 42.30
N ARG A 18 40.92 -22.87 41.94
CA ARG A 18 42.39 -22.79 42.10
C ARG A 18 42.84 -21.79 41.04
N ALA A 19 43.06 -20.55 41.44
CA ALA A 19 43.89 -19.66 40.67
C ALA A 19 45.29 -20.29 40.55
N SER A 20 45.56 -20.93 39.41
CA SER A 20 46.90 -21.26 38.98
C SER A 20 47.64 -19.94 38.70
N PRO A 21 48.94 -19.83 38.99
CA PRO A 21 49.74 -18.67 38.65
C PRO A 21 49.61 -18.47 37.13
N THR A 22 49.13 -17.30 36.70
CA THR A 22 48.94 -16.93 35.31
C THR A 22 50.28 -16.99 34.59
N ASP A 23 50.36 -17.84 33.57
CA ASP A 23 51.52 -17.94 32.68
C ASP A 23 51.67 -16.56 32.00
N PRO A 24 52.88 -15.94 31.98
CA PRO A 24 53.09 -14.63 31.34
C PRO A 24 52.69 -14.60 29.86
N THR A 25 52.58 -15.76 29.21
CA THR A 25 52.09 -15.91 27.84
C THR A 25 50.59 -15.74 27.74
N ASP A 26 49.80 -16.09 28.74
CA ASP A 26 48.33 -15.89 28.81
C ASP A 26 48.01 -14.41 28.99
N ASP A 27 48.79 -13.68 29.77
CA ASP A 27 48.60 -12.22 29.94
C ASP A 27 48.88 -11.44 28.67
N ALA A 28 49.84 -11.87 27.84
CA ALA A 28 50.12 -11.24 26.55
C ALA A 28 49.03 -11.53 25.52
N ALA A 29 48.51 -12.75 25.47
CA ALA A 29 47.40 -13.13 24.61
C ALA A 29 46.10 -12.42 25.01
N TYR A 30 45.84 -12.26 26.31
CA TYR A 30 44.68 -11.54 26.84
C TYR A 30 44.73 -10.04 26.49
N ARG A 31 45.89 -9.38 26.62
CA ARG A 31 46.07 -7.96 26.24
C ARG A 31 45.95 -7.74 24.74
N LEU A 32 46.40 -8.68 23.91
CA LEU A 32 46.22 -8.66 22.46
C LEU A 32 44.74 -8.80 22.08
N PHE A 33 44.03 -9.72 22.76
CA PHE A 33 42.59 -9.89 22.59
C PHE A 33 41.80 -8.63 22.99
N GLU A 34 42.05 -8.08 24.17
CA GLU A 34 41.42 -6.83 24.63
C GLU A 34 41.66 -5.66 23.68
N ARG A 35 42.89 -5.49 23.15
CA ARG A 35 43.18 -4.44 22.16
C ARG A 35 42.42 -4.68 20.87
N ARG A 36 42.35 -5.88 20.33
CA ARG A 36 41.60 -6.20 19.13
C ARG A 36 40.09 -6.09 19.35
N PHE A 37 39.59 -6.60 20.47
CA PHE A 37 38.17 -6.50 20.81
C PHE A 37 37.74 -5.06 21.08
N GLY A 38 38.59 -4.28 21.76
CA GLY A 38 38.35 -2.84 21.97
C GLY A 38 38.31 -2.04 20.66
N ALA A 39 39.20 -2.39 19.70
CA ALA A 39 39.18 -1.76 18.38
C ALA A 39 37.91 -2.10 17.58
N VAL A 40 37.52 -3.39 17.55
CA VAL A 40 36.29 -3.84 16.90
C VAL A 40 35.03 -3.24 17.56
N ARG A 41 35.03 -3.17 18.90
CA ARG A 41 33.91 -2.55 19.64
C ARG A 41 33.78 -1.05 19.37
N ARG A 42 34.89 -0.33 19.26
CA ARG A 42 34.88 1.12 18.90
C ARG A 42 34.44 1.31 17.46
N ALA A 43 34.92 0.50 16.51
CA ALA A 43 34.48 0.52 15.13
C ALA A 43 32.95 0.27 15.04
N ARG A 44 32.45 -0.75 15.73
CA ARG A 44 31.03 -1.09 15.77
C ARG A 44 30.14 -0.03 16.46
N GLN A 45 30.72 0.79 17.35
CA GLN A 45 30.01 1.94 17.95
C GLN A 45 30.05 3.17 17.06
N LEU A 46 31.08 3.33 16.22
CA LEU A 46 31.20 4.44 15.28
C LEU A 46 30.38 4.25 14.00
N GLU A 47 30.16 3.01 13.55
CA GLU A 47 29.37 2.70 12.37
C GLU A 47 27.96 3.31 12.41
N PRO A 48 27.15 3.13 13.48
CA PRO A 48 25.81 3.73 13.55
C PRO A 48 25.85 5.27 13.62
N VAL A 49 26.85 5.84 14.29
CA VAL A 49 27.03 7.30 14.36
C VAL A 49 27.39 7.86 13.00
N LEU A 50 28.32 7.23 12.28
CA LEU A 50 28.71 7.62 10.93
C LEU A 50 27.53 7.47 9.95
N THR A 51 26.80 6.37 10.03
CA THR A 51 25.61 6.15 9.21
C THR A 51 24.56 7.23 9.48
N PHE A 52 24.30 7.53 10.75
CA PHE A 52 23.36 8.59 11.12
C PHE A 52 23.85 9.97 10.64
N ALA A 53 25.13 10.27 10.77
CA ALA A 53 25.70 11.53 10.30
C ALA A 53 25.60 11.67 8.77
N VAL A 54 25.85 10.60 8.01
CA VAL A 54 25.68 10.58 6.55
C VAL A 54 24.22 10.78 6.17
N VAL A 55 23.29 10.06 6.81
CA VAL A 55 21.85 10.22 6.56
C VAL A 55 21.38 11.64 6.92
N ALA A 56 21.81 12.17 8.05
CA ALA A 56 21.51 13.55 8.46
C ALA A 56 22.06 14.58 7.47
N LEU A 57 23.29 14.38 6.99
CA LEU A 57 23.89 15.25 5.98
C LEU A 57 23.10 15.20 4.67
N LEU A 58 22.74 14.00 4.19
CA LEU A 58 21.94 13.83 2.99
C LEU A 58 20.55 14.47 3.14
N PHE A 59 19.95 14.35 4.32
CA PHE A 59 18.66 14.98 4.63
C PHE A 59 18.77 16.51 4.58
N VAL A 60 19.80 17.08 5.21
CA VAL A 60 20.03 18.54 5.19
C VAL A 60 20.30 19.04 3.76
N LEU A 61 21.13 18.32 3.01
CA LEU A 61 21.38 18.67 1.60
C LEU A 61 20.10 18.61 0.77
N ALA A 62 19.30 17.55 0.93
CA ALA A 62 18.01 17.43 0.25
C ALA A 62 17.06 18.56 0.67
N ALA A 63 16.97 18.88 1.96
CA ALA A 63 16.10 19.93 2.48
C ALA A 63 16.49 21.32 1.93
N VAL A 64 17.79 21.60 1.81
CA VAL A 64 18.27 22.87 1.22
C VAL A 64 17.99 22.91 -0.28
N TRP A 65 18.20 21.80 -1.00
CA TRP A 65 17.99 21.76 -2.45
C TRP A 65 16.50 21.85 -2.85
N THR A 66 15.61 21.38 -1.98
CA THR A 66 14.15 21.38 -2.24
C THR A 66 13.43 22.56 -1.58
N ASP A 67 14.17 23.54 -1.02
CA ASP A 67 13.61 24.64 -0.22
C ASP A 67 12.71 24.16 0.95
N PHE A 68 12.89 22.91 1.39
CA PHE A 68 12.20 22.33 2.53
C PHE A 68 12.82 22.81 3.83
N LEU A 69 12.82 24.14 4.01
CA LEU A 69 13.32 24.79 5.22
C LEU A 69 12.18 24.93 6.24
N PRO A 70 12.45 24.79 7.54
CA PRO A 70 11.43 24.99 8.58
C PRO A 70 10.70 26.32 8.46
N ALA A 71 11.41 27.38 8.05
CA ALA A 71 10.82 28.70 7.80
C ALA A 71 9.80 28.67 6.66
N THR A 72 10.10 28.02 5.53
CA THR A 72 9.19 27.90 4.38
C THR A 72 7.93 27.12 4.75
N VAL A 73 8.09 26.04 5.49
CA VAL A 73 6.95 25.24 6.00
C VAL A 73 6.10 26.08 6.96
N TRP A 74 6.73 26.80 7.89
CA TRP A 74 6.04 27.65 8.86
C TRP A 74 5.23 28.76 8.19
N HIS A 75 5.80 29.43 7.18
CA HIS A 75 5.11 30.44 6.41
C HIS A 75 3.99 29.90 5.50
N GLY A 76 4.03 28.61 5.18
CA GLY A 76 2.97 27.94 4.42
C GLY A 76 1.74 27.54 5.26
N LEU A 77 1.91 27.31 6.58
CA LEU A 77 0.82 26.86 7.46
C LEU A 77 -0.41 27.77 7.48
N PRO A 78 -0.30 29.12 7.56
CA PRO A 78 -1.46 30.01 7.50
C PRO A 78 -2.25 29.87 6.18
N ARG A 79 -1.56 29.66 5.05
CA ARG A 79 -2.18 29.47 3.73
C ARG A 79 -3.02 28.20 3.67
N ILE A 80 -2.59 27.14 4.38
CA ILE A 80 -3.38 25.92 4.52
C ILE A 80 -4.69 26.23 5.26
N GLY A 81 -4.62 26.98 6.37
CA GLY A 81 -5.79 27.44 7.10
C GLY A 81 -6.75 28.27 6.24
N GLU A 82 -6.23 29.19 5.44
CA GLU A 82 -7.02 29.98 4.47
C GLU A 82 -7.70 29.09 3.43
N TYR A 83 -6.98 28.07 2.91
CA TYR A 83 -7.55 27.15 1.93
C TYR A 83 -8.72 26.34 2.53
N PHE A 84 -8.54 25.79 3.74
CA PHE A 84 -9.64 25.12 4.44
C PHE A 84 -10.79 26.07 4.78
N GLY A 85 -10.49 27.31 5.16
CA GLY A 85 -11.49 28.35 5.34
C GLY A 85 -12.32 28.58 4.07
N LYS A 86 -11.67 28.65 2.90
CA LYS A 86 -12.34 28.77 1.59
C LYS A 86 -13.19 27.57 1.22
N LEU A 87 -12.74 26.33 1.57
CA LEU A 87 -13.54 25.13 1.36
C LEU A 87 -14.82 25.08 2.19
N LEU A 88 -14.82 25.72 3.36
CA LEU A 88 -15.93 25.74 4.31
C LEU A 88 -16.74 27.04 4.23
N SER A 89 -16.38 27.96 3.33
CA SER A 89 -17.08 29.24 3.14
C SER A 89 -17.45 29.48 1.70
N ILE A 90 -18.62 30.06 1.50
CA ILE A 90 -19.06 30.63 0.23
C ILE A 90 -18.44 32.03 0.13
N GLN A 91 -17.66 32.30 -0.92
CA GLN A 91 -17.17 33.63 -1.20
C GLN A 91 -18.17 34.36 -2.08
N PRO A 92 -18.90 35.37 -1.57
CA PRO A 92 -19.76 36.20 -2.40
C PRO A 92 -18.91 36.95 -3.45
N ARG A 93 -19.45 37.11 -4.62
CA ARG A 93 -18.85 37.92 -5.68
C ARG A 93 -18.66 39.37 -5.19
N ARG A 94 -17.38 39.78 -4.98
CA ARG A 94 -16.92 41.12 -4.60
C ARG A 94 -17.36 41.61 -3.21
N ASP A 95 -16.37 41.85 -2.37
CA ASP A 95 -16.38 42.75 -1.20
C ASP A 95 -17.30 42.41 -0.01
N ALA A 96 -17.84 41.22 0.07
CA ALA A 96 -18.59 40.76 1.24
C ALA A 96 -17.81 39.71 2.03
N ASP A 97 -18.02 39.66 3.33
CA ASP A 97 -17.40 38.72 4.22
C ASP A 97 -17.69 37.24 3.82
N PRO A 98 -16.73 36.32 3.98
CA PRO A 98 -16.95 34.90 3.68
C PRO A 98 -18.05 34.34 4.58
N VAL A 99 -19.06 33.73 3.97
CA VAL A 99 -20.20 33.13 4.66
C VAL A 99 -19.99 31.62 4.75
N PRO A 100 -20.25 30.95 5.88
CA PRO A 100 -20.06 29.52 6.01
C PRO A 100 -20.91 28.74 4.99
N VAL A 101 -20.38 27.65 4.47
CA VAL A 101 -21.08 26.80 3.46
C VAL A 101 -22.40 26.28 4.00
N LEU A 102 -22.45 25.96 5.29
CA LEU A 102 -23.65 25.49 5.98
C LEU A 102 -23.95 26.40 7.18
N ALA A 103 -25.21 26.76 7.36
CA ALA A 103 -25.71 27.42 8.56
C ALA A 103 -26.84 26.60 9.19
N TRP A 104 -26.82 26.43 10.51
CA TRP A 104 -27.83 25.66 11.22
C TRP A 104 -29.26 26.16 10.96
N ALA A 105 -29.42 27.49 10.84
CA ALA A 105 -30.72 28.11 10.57
C ALA A 105 -31.27 27.76 9.16
N HIS A 106 -30.41 27.41 8.22
CA HIS A 106 -30.80 27.19 6.81
C HIS A 106 -30.53 25.74 6.35
N LEU A 107 -30.14 24.84 7.27
CA LEU A 107 -29.69 23.49 6.95
C LEU A 107 -30.66 22.71 6.05
N PHE A 108 -31.95 22.80 6.31
CA PHE A 108 -33.00 22.11 5.56
C PHE A 108 -33.70 23.02 4.55
N GLY A 109 -33.08 24.15 4.17
CA GLY A 109 -33.60 25.07 3.15
C GLY A 109 -33.59 24.47 1.75
N GLY A 110 -34.33 25.10 0.84
CA GLY A 110 -34.37 24.69 -0.57
C GLY A 110 -33.12 25.08 -1.35
N VAL A 111 -32.99 24.58 -2.60
CA VAL A 111 -31.84 24.82 -3.51
C VAL A 111 -31.54 26.29 -3.73
N LYS A 112 -32.55 27.17 -3.65
CA LYS A 112 -32.39 28.63 -3.81
C LYS A 112 -31.93 29.33 -2.53
N GLN A 113 -31.89 28.64 -1.39
CA GLN A 113 -31.52 29.22 -0.11
C GLN A 113 -30.04 28.99 0.14
N PRO A 114 -29.18 30.02 0.14
CA PRO A 114 -27.75 29.87 0.46
C PRO A 114 -27.54 29.19 1.82
N GLN A 115 -26.44 28.47 1.97
CA GLN A 115 -26.05 27.77 3.19
C GLN A 115 -26.93 26.56 3.58
N SER A 116 -27.86 26.14 2.70
CA SER A 116 -28.61 24.88 2.88
C SER A 116 -27.86 23.69 2.31
N LEU A 117 -28.16 22.47 2.80
CA LEU A 117 -27.64 21.22 2.23
C LEU A 117 -28.04 21.08 0.75
N ALA A 118 -29.26 21.45 0.40
CA ALA A 118 -29.76 21.41 -0.97
C ALA A 118 -29.00 22.35 -1.91
N TYR A 119 -28.59 23.54 -1.44
CA TYR A 119 -27.73 24.45 -2.18
C TYR A 119 -26.32 23.91 -2.35
N TRP A 120 -25.75 23.38 -1.30
CA TRP A 120 -24.38 22.84 -1.33
C TRP A 120 -24.25 21.62 -2.25
N PHE A 121 -25.26 20.74 -2.26
CA PHE A 121 -25.34 19.56 -3.12
C PHE A 121 -26.25 19.74 -4.34
N TYR A 122 -26.39 20.96 -4.87
CA TYR A 122 -27.34 21.25 -5.97
C TYR A 122 -27.10 20.41 -7.23
N ARG A 123 -25.86 19.91 -7.45
CA ARG A 123 -25.49 19.04 -8.58
C ARG A 123 -25.25 17.58 -8.16
N ILE A 124 -25.89 17.14 -7.10
CA ILE A 124 -25.67 15.79 -6.55
C ILE A 124 -25.95 14.69 -7.57
N ASP A 125 -26.91 14.87 -8.47
CA ASP A 125 -27.24 13.96 -9.56
C ASP A 125 -26.05 13.74 -10.50
N VAL A 126 -25.34 14.80 -10.85
CA VAL A 126 -24.12 14.75 -11.68
C VAL A 126 -22.99 14.06 -10.90
N TYR A 127 -22.78 14.45 -9.65
CA TYR A 127 -21.70 13.90 -8.82
C TYR A 127 -21.89 12.41 -8.57
N LEU A 128 -23.10 11.95 -8.27
CA LEU A 128 -23.40 10.52 -8.08
C LEU A 128 -23.19 9.73 -9.36
N ARG A 129 -23.54 10.27 -10.51
CA ARG A 129 -23.29 9.64 -11.81
C ARG A 129 -21.80 9.48 -12.09
N LEU A 130 -21.01 10.54 -11.83
CA LEU A 130 -19.56 10.51 -12.01
C LEU A 130 -18.85 9.61 -10.98
N LEU A 131 -19.34 9.56 -9.75
CA LEU A 131 -18.87 8.62 -8.73
C LEU A 131 -19.15 7.17 -9.15
N TRP A 132 -20.35 6.90 -9.66
CA TRP A 132 -20.68 5.59 -10.19
C TRP A 132 -19.76 5.19 -11.35
N GLN A 133 -19.47 6.12 -12.26
CA GLN A 133 -18.50 5.91 -13.33
C GLN A 133 -17.10 5.57 -12.76
N THR A 134 -16.66 6.27 -11.73
CA THR A 134 -15.38 5.99 -11.06
C THR A 134 -15.35 4.58 -10.45
N ILE A 135 -16.44 4.14 -9.82
CA ILE A 135 -16.57 2.78 -9.27
C ILE A 135 -16.55 1.74 -10.39
N GLN A 136 -17.27 1.97 -11.49
CA GLN A 136 -17.25 1.08 -12.65
C GLN A 136 -15.84 0.92 -13.23
N MET A 137 -15.08 2.02 -13.34
CA MET A 137 -13.68 1.97 -13.76
C MET A 137 -12.84 1.09 -12.82
N ALA A 138 -13.02 1.24 -11.51
CA ALA A 138 -12.30 0.44 -10.52
C ALA A 138 -12.69 -1.05 -10.58
N ILE A 139 -13.97 -1.36 -10.75
CA ILE A 139 -14.46 -2.75 -10.91
C ILE A 139 -13.84 -3.39 -12.16
N LEU A 140 -13.99 -2.74 -13.31
CA LEU A 140 -13.51 -3.28 -14.59
C LEU A 140 -12.00 -3.45 -14.59
N SER A 141 -11.25 -2.45 -14.14
CA SER A 141 -9.79 -2.52 -14.07
C SER A 141 -9.30 -3.59 -13.11
N THR A 142 -9.99 -3.77 -11.97
CA THR A 142 -9.64 -4.82 -11.01
C THR A 142 -9.99 -6.21 -11.57
N ALA A 143 -11.14 -6.37 -12.19
CA ALA A 143 -11.54 -7.65 -12.79
C ALA A 143 -10.58 -8.09 -13.91
N ILE A 144 -10.24 -7.18 -14.82
CA ILE A 144 -9.27 -7.45 -15.90
C ILE A 144 -7.89 -7.75 -15.29
N GLY A 145 -7.41 -6.89 -14.40
CA GLY A 145 -6.09 -7.06 -13.79
C GLY A 145 -5.98 -8.32 -12.95
N PHE A 146 -7.03 -8.68 -12.20
CA PHE A 146 -7.10 -9.92 -11.41
C PHE A 146 -7.07 -11.15 -12.32
N SER A 147 -7.89 -11.18 -13.37
CA SER A 147 -7.95 -12.32 -14.31
C SER A 147 -6.60 -12.55 -15.00
N LEU A 148 -5.96 -11.47 -15.47
CA LEU A 148 -4.63 -11.56 -16.08
C LEU A 148 -3.56 -11.97 -15.05
N ALA A 149 -3.63 -11.48 -13.82
CA ALA A 149 -2.71 -11.86 -12.76
C ALA A 149 -2.84 -13.35 -12.40
N VAL A 150 -4.06 -13.88 -12.31
CA VAL A 150 -4.30 -15.33 -12.10
C VAL A 150 -3.74 -16.14 -13.25
N ALA A 151 -3.94 -15.71 -14.49
CA ALA A 151 -3.41 -16.42 -15.66
C ALA A 151 -1.87 -16.44 -15.69
N LEU A 152 -1.23 -15.32 -15.31
CA LEU A 152 0.22 -15.16 -15.40
C LEU A 152 0.98 -15.66 -14.16
N CYS A 153 0.32 -15.78 -12.99
CA CYS A 153 1.02 -16.22 -11.78
C CYS A 153 1.50 -17.67 -11.83
N PHE A 154 0.74 -18.59 -12.44
CA PHE A 154 1.13 -20.00 -12.50
C PHE A 154 2.37 -20.25 -13.34
N PRO A 155 2.49 -19.74 -14.60
CA PRO A 155 3.73 -19.86 -15.35
C PRO A 155 4.91 -19.07 -14.76
N ALA A 156 4.65 -18.08 -13.91
CA ALA A 156 5.68 -17.34 -13.18
C ALA A 156 6.18 -18.07 -11.92
N THR A 157 5.49 -19.11 -11.42
CA THR A 157 5.83 -19.82 -10.18
C THR A 157 6.92 -20.85 -10.44
N ARG A 158 8.07 -20.72 -9.73
CA ARG A 158 9.24 -21.61 -9.93
C ARG A 158 8.97 -23.06 -9.56
N THR A 159 8.19 -23.29 -8.50
CA THR A 159 7.87 -24.63 -8.00
C THR A 159 6.95 -25.42 -8.93
N LEU A 160 6.18 -24.73 -9.78
CA LEU A 160 5.17 -25.33 -10.67
C LEU A 160 5.65 -25.45 -12.12
N MET A 161 6.60 -24.63 -12.53
CA MET A 161 7.04 -24.55 -13.94
C MET A 161 8.46 -25.10 -14.10
N ALA A 162 8.61 -26.12 -14.92
CA ALA A 162 9.90 -26.76 -15.19
C ALA A 162 10.81 -25.98 -16.14
N THR A 163 10.29 -24.96 -16.85
CA THR A 163 11.03 -24.19 -17.87
C THR A 163 11.52 -22.82 -17.33
N PRO A 164 12.80 -22.71 -16.89
CA PRO A 164 13.34 -21.48 -16.32
C PRO A 164 13.20 -20.22 -17.18
N PRO A 165 13.35 -20.26 -18.51
CA PRO A 165 13.17 -19.09 -19.37
C PRO A 165 11.76 -18.51 -19.32
N VAL A 166 10.72 -19.35 -19.29
CA VAL A 166 9.32 -18.91 -19.20
C VAL A 166 9.08 -18.20 -17.87
N VAL A 167 9.53 -18.80 -16.78
CA VAL A 167 9.44 -18.19 -15.44
C VAL A 167 10.13 -16.82 -15.42
N PHE A 168 11.33 -16.72 -16.00
CA PHE A 168 12.08 -15.48 -16.05
C PHE A 168 11.32 -14.39 -16.83
N VAL A 169 10.86 -14.69 -18.05
CA VAL A 169 10.16 -13.73 -18.90
C VAL A 169 8.87 -13.24 -18.26
N VAL A 170 8.04 -14.16 -17.74
CA VAL A 170 6.76 -13.78 -17.15
C VAL A 170 6.97 -12.96 -15.86
N ARG A 171 7.96 -13.29 -15.04
CA ARG A 171 8.31 -12.48 -13.86
C ARG A 171 8.76 -11.06 -14.24
N ARG A 172 9.61 -10.93 -15.27
CA ARG A 172 10.06 -9.63 -15.77
C ARG A 172 8.90 -8.81 -16.31
N LEU A 173 7.98 -9.46 -17.05
CA LEU A 173 6.77 -8.81 -17.51
C LEU A 173 5.94 -8.24 -16.34
N LEU A 174 5.67 -9.05 -15.32
CA LEU A 174 4.93 -8.62 -14.14
C LEU A 174 5.65 -7.47 -13.37
N GLU A 175 6.98 -7.54 -13.29
CA GLU A 175 7.79 -6.50 -12.65
C GLU A 175 7.71 -5.18 -13.44
N VAL A 176 7.82 -5.21 -14.76
CA VAL A 176 7.69 -4.03 -15.60
C VAL A 176 6.31 -3.41 -15.49
N MET A 177 5.25 -4.22 -15.57
CA MET A 177 3.86 -3.73 -15.49
C MET A 177 3.57 -3.01 -14.16
N ARG A 178 4.17 -3.42 -13.03
CA ARG A 178 3.97 -2.79 -11.74
C ARG A 178 4.94 -1.64 -11.45
N SER A 179 6.07 -1.57 -12.15
CA SER A 179 7.11 -0.54 -11.91
C SER A 179 6.71 0.82 -12.46
N ILE A 180 5.89 0.84 -13.50
CA ILE A 180 5.41 2.08 -14.11
C ILE A 180 4.22 2.60 -13.29
N PRO A 181 4.29 3.83 -12.76
CA PRO A 181 3.15 4.43 -12.05
C PRO A 181 1.91 4.47 -12.95
N GLN A 182 0.75 4.09 -12.39
CA GLN A 182 -0.50 4.00 -13.15
C GLN A 182 -0.92 5.33 -13.80
N VAL A 183 -0.55 6.48 -13.21
CA VAL A 183 -0.81 7.81 -13.79
C VAL A 183 -0.01 8.00 -15.08
N VAL A 184 1.25 7.54 -15.10
CA VAL A 184 2.11 7.58 -16.31
C VAL A 184 1.55 6.67 -17.39
N LEU A 185 1.11 5.46 -17.03
CA LEU A 185 0.43 4.55 -17.98
C LEU A 185 -0.84 5.20 -18.54
N ALA A 186 -1.62 5.91 -17.73
CA ALA A 186 -2.82 6.60 -18.22
C ALA A 186 -2.46 7.69 -19.24
N PHE A 187 -1.43 8.49 -19.00
CA PHE A 187 -0.96 9.49 -19.98
C PHE A 187 -0.53 8.86 -21.30
N ILE A 188 0.21 7.75 -21.25
CA ILE A 188 0.65 7.03 -22.45
C ILE A 188 -0.58 6.51 -23.23
N LEU A 189 -1.57 5.97 -22.52
CA LEU A 189 -2.75 5.36 -23.13
C LEU A 189 -3.79 6.38 -23.61
N VAL A 190 -3.77 7.60 -23.09
CA VAL A 190 -4.62 8.70 -23.61
C VAL A 190 -4.27 9.04 -25.06
N TRP A 191 -3.00 8.89 -25.46
CA TRP A 191 -2.60 9.20 -26.82
C TRP A 191 -3.28 8.30 -27.88
N PRO A 192 -3.30 6.95 -27.77
CA PRO A 192 -3.96 6.07 -28.75
C PRO A 192 -5.47 5.95 -28.56
N TYR A 193 -5.99 6.06 -27.32
CA TYR A 193 -7.40 5.81 -27.01
C TYR A 193 -8.23 7.08 -26.76
N GLY A 194 -7.57 8.24 -26.74
CA GLY A 194 -8.20 9.52 -26.44
C GLY A 194 -8.45 9.73 -24.93
N ILE A 195 -8.93 10.96 -24.61
CA ILE A 195 -9.34 11.33 -23.27
C ILE A 195 -10.63 10.59 -22.93
N GLY A 196 -10.62 9.79 -21.85
CA GLY A 196 -11.82 9.03 -21.44
C GLY A 196 -11.54 7.85 -20.52
N PRO A 197 -12.59 7.17 -20.05
CA PRO A 197 -12.50 6.10 -19.06
C PRO A 197 -11.66 4.90 -19.53
N LEU A 198 -11.63 4.62 -20.84
CA LEU A 198 -10.92 3.45 -21.39
C LEU A 198 -9.42 3.49 -21.08
N ALA A 199 -8.77 4.64 -21.31
CA ALA A 199 -7.35 4.82 -21.01
C ALA A 199 -7.05 4.58 -19.53
N GLY A 200 -7.91 5.11 -18.63
CA GLY A 200 -7.78 4.90 -17.19
C GLY A 200 -7.98 3.45 -16.77
N ILE A 201 -9.01 2.78 -17.30
CA ILE A 201 -9.28 1.35 -17.01
C ILE A 201 -8.08 0.49 -17.40
N LEU A 202 -7.54 0.68 -18.62
CA LEU A 202 -6.40 -0.08 -19.10
C LEU A 202 -5.12 0.20 -18.28
N ALA A 203 -4.85 1.45 -17.93
CA ALA A 203 -3.71 1.83 -17.11
C ALA A 203 -3.74 1.16 -15.73
N ILE A 204 -4.90 1.23 -15.06
CA ILE A 204 -5.10 0.60 -13.74
C ILE A 204 -5.03 -0.93 -13.88
N ALA A 205 -5.63 -1.52 -14.91
CA ALA A 205 -5.64 -2.97 -15.14
C ALA A 205 -4.21 -3.52 -15.33
N LEU A 206 -3.40 -2.87 -16.18
CA LEU A 206 -2.02 -3.27 -16.41
C LEU A 206 -1.19 -3.22 -15.11
N HIS A 207 -1.25 -2.11 -14.40
CA HIS A 207 -0.54 -1.97 -13.13
C HIS A 207 -1.05 -2.98 -12.06
N THR A 208 -2.36 -3.24 -12.03
CA THR A 208 -2.98 -4.23 -11.14
C THR A 208 -2.53 -5.65 -11.47
N THR A 209 -2.43 -6.00 -12.76
CA THR A 209 -1.89 -7.29 -13.23
C THR A 209 -0.50 -7.53 -12.69
N GLY A 210 0.40 -6.55 -12.82
CA GLY A 210 1.76 -6.67 -12.31
C GLY A 210 1.83 -6.80 -10.80
N SER A 211 1.04 -6.01 -10.08
CA SER A 211 1.02 -5.99 -8.60
C SER A 211 0.42 -7.25 -8.01
N LEU A 212 -0.76 -7.67 -8.46
CA LEU A 212 -1.41 -8.91 -8.02
C LEU A 212 -0.65 -10.14 -8.49
N GLY A 213 -0.14 -10.13 -9.73
CA GLY A 213 0.60 -11.25 -10.28
C GLY A 213 1.81 -11.63 -9.42
N LYS A 214 2.56 -10.62 -8.93
CA LYS A 214 3.67 -10.87 -8.01
C LYS A 214 3.20 -11.48 -6.68
N LEU A 215 2.17 -10.91 -6.05
CA LEU A 215 1.63 -11.43 -4.79
C LEU A 215 1.08 -12.84 -4.95
N PHE A 216 0.44 -13.15 -6.08
CA PHE A 216 -0.08 -14.48 -6.38
C PHE A 216 1.04 -15.50 -6.60
N VAL A 217 2.14 -15.10 -7.24
CA VAL A 217 3.34 -15.94 -7.33
C VAL A 217 3.88 -16.29 -5.95
N GLU A 218 3.98 -15.31 -5.05
CA GLU A 218 4.45 -15.52 -3.67
C GLU A 218 3.50 -16.47 -2.90
N LEU A 219 2.18 -16.34 -3.05
CA LEU A 219 1.22 -17.29 -2.49
C LEU A 219 1.38 -18.70 -3.04
N ASN A 220 1.56 -18.84 -4.36
CA ASN A 220 1.78 -20.13 -5.00
C ASN A 220 3.07 -20.80 -4.52
N GLU A 221 4.15 -20.05 -4.34
CA GLU A 221 5.45 -20.57 -3.87
C GLU A 221 5.41 -21.00 -2.39
N ASN A 222 4.50 -20.44 -1.60
CA ASN A 222 4.29 -20.80 -0.19
C ASN A 222 3.22 -21.90 0.01
N ALA A 223 2.58 -22.39 -1.05
CA ALA A 223 1.61 -23.47 -0.96
C ALA A 223 2.27 -24.81 -0.62
N ASP A 224 1.56 -25.70 0.07
CA ASP A 224 2.05 -27.05 0.37
C ASP A 224 2.15 -27.88 -0.92
N MET A 225 3.36 -28.19 -1.32
CA MET A 225 3.65 -28.96 -2.53
C MET A 225 3.35 -30.45 -2.42
N ARG A 226 3.08 -30.99 -1.23
CA ARG A 226 2.74 -32.43 -1.05
C ARG A 226 1.51 -32.83 -1.86
N ALA A 227 0.50 -31.97 -1.93
CA ALA A 227 -0.69 -32.19 -2.76
C ALA A 227 -0.34 -32.23 -4.26
N VAL A 228 0.55 -31.36 -4.70
CA VAL A 228 1.05 -31.31 -6.08
C VAL A 228 1.84 -32.56 -6.43
N ASP A 229 2.74 -32.99 -5.53
CA ASP A 229 3.58 -34.18 -5.72
C ASP A 229 2.72 -35.46 -5.74
N GLY A 230 1.66 -35.54 -4.91
CA GLY A 230 0.69 -36.63 -4.96
C GLY A 230 -0.01 -36.73 -6.32
N ILE A 231 -0.44 -35.61 -6.91
CA ILE A 231 -1.07 -35.58 -8.24
C ILE A 231 -0.04 -35.93 -9.34
N ARG A 232 1.18 -35.47 -9.19
CA ARG A 232 2.30 -35.78 -10.12
C ARG A 232 2.66 -37.26 -10.11
N SER A 233 2.67 -37.92 -8.95
CA SER A 233 3.04 -39.32 -8.82
C SER A 233 2.05 -40.29 -9.51
N VAL A 234 0.77 -39.90 -9.63
CA VAL A 234 -0.25 -40.65 -10.40
C VAL A 234 -0.34 -40.22 -11.88
N GLY A 235 0.64 -39.42 -12.38
CA GLY A 235 0.69 -39.00 -13.77
C GLY A 235 -0.22 -37.81 -14.11
N GLY A 236 -0.67 -37.05 -13.13
CA GLY A 236 -1.52 -35.87 -13.34
C GLY A 236 -0.85 -34.77 -14.17
N SER A 237 -1.58 -34.20 -15.13
CA SER A 237 -1.08 -33.11 -15.98
C SER A 237 -0.80 -31.84 -15.18
N TRP A 238 0.01 -30.92 -15.74
CA TRP A 238 0.31 -29.61 -15.10
C TRP A 238 -0.94 -28.83 -14.71
N LEU A 239 -1.98 -28.82 -15.55
CA LEU A 239 -3.26 -28.18 -15.23
C LEU A 239 -4.00 -28.88 -14.07
N ALA A 240 -3.91 -30.20 -13.97
CA ALA A 240 -4.48 -30.94 -12.85
C ALA A 240 -3.74 -30.61 -11.53
N GLN A 241 -2.41 -30.51 -11.56
CA GLN A 241 -1.59 -30.10 -10.41
C GLN A 241 -1.99 -28.69 -9.92
N ILE A 242 -2.18 -27.73 -10.83
CA ILE A 242 -2.66 -26.40 -10.48
C ILE A 242 -4.08 -26.46 -9.89
N ARG A 243 -5.02 -27.03 -10.63
CA ARG A 243 -6.45 -27.00 -10.29
C ARG A 243 -6.77 -27.68 -8.97
N TYR A 244 -6.17 -28.81 -8.71
CA TYR A 244 -6.49 -29.64 -7.55
C TYR A 244 -5.43 -29.57 -6.45
N GLY A 245 -4.18 -29.27 -6.77
CA GLY A 245 -3.08 -29.18 -5.81
C GLY A 245 -2.89 -27.78 -5.23
N VAL A 246 -2.90 -26.75 -6.08
CA VAL A 246 -2.52 -25.38 -5.66
C VAL A 246 -3.74 -24.48 -5.43
N VAL A 247 -4.64 -24.36 -6.42
CA VAL A 247 -5.77 -23.42 -6.40
C VAL A 247 -6.60 -23.50 -5.13
N PRO A 248 -6.99 -24.69 -4.60
CA PRO A 248 -7.79 -24.76 -3.38
C PRO A 248 -7.12 -24.13 -2.17
N GLN A 249 -5.77 -24.17 -2.10
CA GLN A 249 -5.00 -23.62 -1.00
C GLN A 249 -4.86 -22.09 -1.09
N VAL A 250 -4.65 -21.55 -2.30
CA VAL A 250 -4.30 -20.13 -2.51
C VAL A 250 -5.48 -19.24 -2.84
N TRP A 251 -6.61 -19.82 -3.25
CA TRP A 251 -7.80 -19.09 -3.70
C TRP A 251 -8.34 -18.07 -2.69
N PRO A 252 -8.46 -18.41 -1.38
CA PRO A 252 -8.88 -17.42 -0.37
C PRO A 252 -7.92 -16.22 -0.30
N GLY A 253 -6.62 -16.47 -0.42
CA GLY A 253 -5.59 -15.42 -0.49
C GLY A 253 -5.73 -14.56 -1.74
N PHE A 254 -5.97 -15.17 -2.91
CA PHE A 254 -6.20 -14.43 -4.16
C PHE A 254 -7.40 -13.49 -4.04
N LEU A 255 -8.51 -13.96 -3.51
CA LEU A 255 -9.70 -13.13 -3.30
C LEU A 255 -9.43 -11.99 -2.32
N SER A 256 -8.71 -12.25 -1.23
CA SER A 256 -8.34 -11.24 -0.25
C SER A 256 -7.49 -10.12 -0.85
N TYR A 257 -6.45 -10.48 -1.61
CA TYR A 257 -5.62 -9.48 -2.29
C TYR A 257 -6.37 -8.78 -3.43
N GLY A 258 -7.28 -9.47 -4.10
CA GLY A 258 -8.16 -8.88 -5.12
C GLY A 258 -9.07 -7.80 -4.53
N LEU A 259 -9.69 -8.05 -3.38
CA LEU A 259 -10.52 -7.06 -2.67
C LEU A 259 -9.69 -5.86 -2.18
N LEU A 260 -8.50 -6.11 -1.60
CA LEU A 260 -7.58 -5.04 -1.21
C LEU A 260 -7.20 -4.17 -2.42
N ARG A 261 -6.96 -4.82 -3.56
CA ARG A 261 -6.60 -4.10 -4.77
C ARG A 261 -7.75 -3.30 -5.35
N PHE A 262 -8.98 -3.80 -5.26
CA PHE A 262 -10.17 -3.07 -5.64
C PHE A 262 -10.31 -1.76 -4.84
N GLU A 263 -10.14 -1.82 -3.52
CA GLU A 263 -10.14 -0.65 -2.63
C GLU A 263 -9.09 0.40 -3.07
N ILE A 264 -7.85 -0.04 -3.35
CA ILE A 264 -6.80 0.84 -3.87
C ILE A 264 -7.19 1.41 -5.23
N ASN A 265 -7.78 0.61 -6.12
CA ASN A 265 -8.14 1.03 -7.47
C ASN A 265 -9.28 2.05 -7.49
N VAL A 266 -10.20 2.05 -6.53
CA VAL A 266 -11.22 3.11 -6.38
C VAL A 266 -10.57 4.47 -6.14
N ARG A 267 -9.63 4.55 -5.21
CA ARG A 267 -8.85 5.77 -4.95
C ARG A 267 -8.03 6.19 -6.18
N SER A 268 -7.39 5.23 -6.81
CA SER A 268 -6.59 5.45 -8.01
C SER A 268 -7.42 5.95 -9.19
N SER A 269 -8.63 5.44 -9.39
CA SER A 269 -9.55 5.90 -10.45
C SER A 269 -9.91 7.38 -10.29
N THR A 270 -10.07 7.84 -9.05
CA THR A 270 -10.28 9.26 -8.75
C THR A 270 -9.07 10.10 -9.15
N ILE A 271 -7.86 9.65 -8.81
CA ILE A 271 -6.60 10.37 -9.13
C ILE A 271 -6.38 10.41 -10.66
N ILE A 272 -6.58 9.29 -11.34
CA ILE A 272 -6.40 9.19 -12.80
C ILE A 272 -7.42 10.06 -13.55
N GLY A 273 -8.58 10.33 -12.94
CA GLY A 273 -9.53 11.30 -13.45
C GLY A 273 -8.94 12.70 -13.68
N PHE A 274 -7.95 13.14 -12.87
CA PHE A 274 -7.24 14.42 -13.07
C PHE A 274 -6.47 14.48 -14.40
N VAL A 275 -6.06 13.36 -14.94
CA VAL A 275 -5.36 13.30 -16.24
C VAL A 275 -6.30 13.09 -17.43
N GLY A 276 -7.63 13.20 -17.20
CA GLY A 276 -8.62 13.13 -18.26
C GLY A 276 -9.21 11.73 -18.47
N ALA A 277 -9.02 10.81 -17.55
CA ALA A 277 -9.61 9.47 -17.64
C ALA A 277 -11.08 9.39 -17.23
N GLY A 278 -11.77 10.54 -17.06
CA GLY A 278 -13.19 10.56 -16.71
C GLY A 278 -13.47 10.44 -15.21
N GLY A 279 -14.75 10.21 -14.88
CA GLY A 279 -15.21 10.06 -13.50
C GLY A 279 -15.18 11.35 -12.68
N ILE A 280 -15.35 11.18 -11.35
CA ILE A 280 -15.44 12.31 -10.41
C ILE A 280 -14.13 13.12 -10.32
N GLY A 281 -12.98 12.48 -10.58
CA GLY A 281 -11.68 13.15 -10.55
C GLY A 281 -11.54 14.22 -11.64
N GLN A 282 -12.11 14.01 -12.82
CA GLN A 282 -12.10 15.00 -13.89
C GLN A 282 -12.96 16.22 -13.51
N GLU A 283 -14.11 16.01 -12.88
CA GLU A 283 -14.96 17.08 -12.38
C GLU A 283 -14.28 17.86 -11.26
N LEU A 284 -13.64 17.15 -10.31
CA LEU A 284 -12.85 17.78 -9.26
C LEU A 284 -11.76 18.68 -9.83
N LYS A 285 -11.01 18.22 -10.85
CA LYS A 285 -10.02 19.04 -11.55
C LYS A 285 -10.67 20.29 -12.15
N ARG A 286 -11.83 20.14 -12.80
CA ARG A 286 -12.57 21.24 -13.42
C ARG A 286 -12.92 22.33 -12.40
N VAL A 287 -13.57 21.93 -11.30
CA VAL A 287 -14.03 22.89 -10.28
C VAL A 287 -12.86 23.57 -9.55
N ILE A 288 -11.75 22.87 -9.33
CA ILE A 288 -10.51 23.46 -8.79
C ILE A 288 -9.95 24.50 -9.76
N SER A 289 -9.92 24.19 -11.07
CA SER A 289 -9.39 25.10 -12.09
C SER A 289 -10.22 26.38 -12.22
N PHE A 290 -11.50 26.33 -11.90
CA PHE A 290 -12.39 27.48 -11.88
C PHE A 290 -12.53 28.16 -10.52
N ASN A 291 -11.80 27.68 -9.48
CA ASN A 291 -11.85 28.18 -8.11
C ASN A 291 -13.26 28.16 -7.49
N ILE A 292 -14.06 27.14 -7.79
CA ILE A 292 -15.42 26.96 -7.23
C ILE A 292 -15.30 26.10 -5.97
N TYR A 293 -14.94 26.73 -4.86
CA TYR A 293 -14.58 26.02 -3.61
C TYR A 293 -15.76 25.27 -2.98
N GLU A 294 -17.00 25.75 -3.14
CA GLU A 294 -18.20 25.05 -2.65
C GLU A 294 -18.39 23.68 -3.33
N GLU A 295 -18.23 23.63 -4.65
CA GLU A 295 -18.30 22.36 -5.39
C GLU A 295 -17.12 21.45 -5.05
N VAL A 296 -15.91 22.00 -4.83
CA VAL A 296 -14.74 21.24 -4.41
C VAL A 296 -15.02 20.53 -3.09
N SER A 297 -15.54 21.25 -2.08
CA SER A 297 -15.85 20.68 -0.76
C SER A 297 -16.91 19.59 -0.85
N ALA A 298 -17.99 19.80 -1.63
CA ALA A 298 -19.03 18.80 -1.83
C ALA A 298 -18.49 17.52 -2.48
N ILE A 299 -17.69 17.64 -3.54
CA ILE A 299 -17.09 16.50 -4.24
C ILE A 299 -16.12 15.75 -3.32
N VAL A 300 -15.26 16.45 -2.57
CA VAL A 300 -14.30 15.82 -1.64
C VAL A 300 -15.02 15.02 -0.56
N ILE A 301 -16.09 15.54 0.02
CA ILE A 301 -16.87 14.82 1.03
C ILE A 301 -17.51 13.56 0.43
N LEU A 302 -18.07 13.65 -0.77
CA LEU A 302 -18.66 12.50 -1.44
C LEU A 302 -17.61 11.42 -1.78
N ILE A 303 -16.42 11.83 -2.22
CA ILE A 303 -15.30 10.90 -2.45
C ILE A 303 -14.90 10.21 -1.15
N LEU A 304 -14.72 10.95 -0.05
CA LEU A 304 -14.39 10.38 1.26
C LEU A 304 -15.44 9.38 1.74
N LEU A 305 -16.72 9.74 1.64
CA LEU A 305 -17.82 8.88 2.04
C LEU A 305 -17.83 7.57 1.26
N ILE A 306 -17.63 7.62 -0.05
CA ILE A 306 -17.61 6.42 -0.89
C ILE A 306 -16.39 5.56 -0.63
N VAL A 307 -15.21 6.16 -0.46
CA VAL A 307 -13.97 5.42 -0.12
C VAL A 307 -14.14 4.70 1.20
N VAL A 308 -14.59 5.38 2.25
CA VAL A 308 -14.83 4.76 3.58
C VAL A 308 -15.86 3.62 3.47
N THR A 309 -16.94 3.82 2.71
CA THR A 309 -17.96 2.79 2.52
C THR A 309 -17.37 1.54 1.84
N ILE A 310 -16.58 1.73 0.80
CA ILE A 310 -15.94 0.62 0.07
C ILE A 310 -14.90 -0.08 0.95
N ASP A 311 -14.11 0.67 1.73
CA ASP A 311 -13.12 0.11 2.66
C ASP A 311 -13.80 -0.79 3.72
N LEU A 312 -14.91 -0.32 4.30
CA LEU A 312 -15.69 -1.09 5.27
C LEU A 312 -16.32 -2.36 4.65
N LEU A 313 -16.90 -2.24 3.46
CA LEU A 313 -17.48 -3.39 2.74
C LEU A 313 -16.40 -4.43 2.37
N SER A 314 -15.26 -3.97 1.86
CA SER A 314 -14.13 -4.83 1.51
C SER A 314 -13.54 -5.54 2.72
N ALA A 315 -13.44 -4.85 3.87
CA ALA A 315 -12.99 -5.44 5.13
C ALA A 315 -13.95 -6.55 5.61
N GLN A 316 -15.27 -6.31 5.59
CA GLN A 316 -16.27 -7.31 5.97
C GLN A 316 -16.23 -8.54 5.05
N LEU A 317 -16.09 -8.34 3.74
CA LEU A 317 -15.98 -9.43 2.78
C LEU A 317 -14.72 -10.26 3.01
N ARG A 318 -13.58 -9.62 3.26
CA ARG A 318 -12.32 -10.33 3.58
C ARG A 318 -12.45 -11.21 4.82
N HIS A 319 -13.05 -10.70 5.90
CA HIS A 319 -13.27 -11.50 7.12
C HIS A 319 -14.11 -12.75 6.84
N ARG A 320 -15.11 -12.67 5.98
CA ARG A 320 -15.93 -13.83 5.58
C ARG A 320 -15.14 -14.86 4.76
N PHE A 321 -14.26 -14.43 3.85
CA PHE A 321 -13.48 -15.34 2.99
C PHE A 321 -12.30 -15.98 3.71
N LEU A 322 -11.67 -15.29 4.69
CA LEU A 322 -10.52 -15.81 5.42
C LEU A 322 -10.88 -16.63 6.65
N GLY A 323 -12.16 -16.63 7.07
CA GLY A 323 -12.63 -17.41 8.22
C GLY A 323 -11.99 -17.02 9.55
N THR A 324 -11.39 -15.84 9.67
CA THR A 324 -10.88 -15.34 10.94
C THR A 324 -12.05 -14.88 11.80
N PRO A 325 -12.26 -15.49 13.00
CA PRO A 325 -13.25 -14.96 13.94
C PRO A 325 -12.83 -13.54 14.35
N SER A 326 -13.81 -12.65 14.37
CA SER A 326 -13.71 -11.25 14.84
C SER A 326 -13.29 -11.18 16.29
#